data_c84954a4c6a7b1aa0b79c9792f74e392
#
_entry.id   c84954a4c6a7b1aa0b79c9792f74e392
#
_cell.length_a   1.000
_cell.length_b   1.000
_cell.length_c   1.000
_cell.angle_alpha   90.00
_cell.angle_beta   90.00
_cell.angle_gamma   90.00
#
_symmetry.space_group_name_H-M   'P 1'
#
loop_
_entity.id
_entity.type
_entity.pdbx_description
1 polymer ?
#
loop_
_entity_poly.entity_id
_entity_poly.type
_entity_poly.pdbx_seq_one_letter_code
_entity_poly.pdbx_strand_id
1 'polypeptide(L)'
;MIWRRTWETYETLEKPDDYKLFFGTGRTPDRRHEIGCESALEWGASHILILGGDQVYPDEDMIKKMVAWVSYTDLESWMNRKQVVNCLVPIRGHRPGQGTRPFQPIGMMIDTDTNEQIPITRDMGPIVKTEVIGTGVMLFEADILKSMEKPWFGDQFMPGTNSVRVMQDVNFVNRLNNLGAQVWCDTQIIVKHLGVLEIDDSFQQRFI
;
A
#
# COMPACT_ATOMS: atom_id res chain seq x y z
N MET A 1 -10.67 7.98 11.92
CA MET A 1 -12.04 8.11 11.32
C MET A 1 -12.06 7.21 10.11
N ILE A 2 -13.09 6.40 9.96
CA ILE A 2 -13.33 5.60 8.75
C ILE A 2 -14.54 6.22 8.06
N TRP A 3 -14.43 6.43 6.76
CA TRP A 3 -15.54 6.95 5.97
C TRP A 3 -16.63 5.88 5.82
N ARG A 4 -17.89 6.26 5.85
CA ARG A 4 -19.02 5.34 5.68
C ARG A 4 -18.87 4.48 4.42
N ARG A 5 -18.53 5.09 3.29
CA ARG A 5 -18.38 4.39 2.01
C ARG A 5 -17.19 3.40 2.01
N THR A 6 -16.11 3.70 2.72
CA THR A 6 -15.02 2.74 2.95
C THR A 6 -15.52 1.50 3.67
N TRP A 7 -16.31 1.70 4.73
CA TRP A 7 -16.89 0.60 5.48
C TRP A 7 -17.84 -0.25 4.65
N GLU A 8 -18.75 0.40 3.90
CA GLU A 8 -19.71 -0.28 3.02
C GLU A 8 -19.00 -1.20 2.01
N THR A 9 -17.91 -0.74 1.38
CA THR A 9 -17.15 -1.57 0.44
C THR A 9 -16.24 -2.60 1.14
N TYR A 10 -15.75 -2.33 2.34
CA TYR A 10 -15.04 -3.33 3.14
C TYR A 10 -15.94 -4.52 3.48
N GLU A 11 -17.21 -4.28 3.80
CA GLU A 11 -18.17 -5.35 4.11
C GLU A 11 -18.40 -6.30 2.92
N THR A 12 -18.34 -5.80 1.68
CA THR A 12 -18.52 -6.61 0.47
C THR A 12 -17.27 -7.38 0.04
N LEU A 13 -16.09 -7.07 0.58
CA LEU A 13 -14.88 -7.82 0.23
C LEU A 13 -15.00 -9.29 0.62
N GLU A 14 -14.61 -10.17 -0.28
CA GLU A 14 -14.38 -11.59 0.03
C GLU A 14 -13.18 -11.72 0.96
N LYS A 15 -13.41 -12.23 2.16
CA LYS A 15 -12.40 -12.39 3.21
C LYS A 15 -12.06 -13.86 3.41
N PRO A 16 -10.82 -14.23 3.75
CA PRO A 16 -10.51 -15.61 4.16
C PRO A 16 -11.29 -15.99 5.43
N ASP A 17 -11.53 -17.27 5.66
CA ASP A 17 -12.26 -17.76 6.83
C ASP A 17 -11.55 -17.41 8.15
N ASP A 18 -10.21 -17.43 8.13
CA ASP A 18 -9.36 -17.11 9.29
C ASP A 18 -8.80 -15.67 9.14
N TYR A 19 -9.61 -14.69 9.51
CA TYR A 19 -9.19 -13.30 9.55
C TYR A 19 -9.64 -12.60 10.82
N LYS A 20 -8.94 -11.53 11.18
CA LYS A 20 -9.33 -10.63 12.27
C LYS A 20 -9.08 -9.18 11.88
N LEU A 21 -10.06 -8.34 12.14
CA LEU A 21 -9.98 -6.91 11.90
C LEU A 21 -9.46 -6.18 13.14
N PHE A 22 -8.45 -5.35 12.95
CA PHE A 22 -7.93 -4.45 13.96
C PHE A 22 -8.04 -3.00 13.49
N PHE A 23 -8.46 -2.11 14.38
CA PHE A 23 -8.49 -0.68 14.09
C PHE A 23 -7.24 -0.02 14.66
N GLY A 24 -6.40 0.47 13.77
CA GLY A 24 -5.27 1.30 14.19
C GLY A 24 -5.76 2.60 14.84
N THR A 25 -5.42 2.81 16.10
CA THR A 25 -5.75 4.01 16.86
C THR A 25 -4.55 4.92 16.97
N GLY A 26 -4.76 6.23 17.10
CA GLY A 26 -3.67 7.19 17.20
C GLY A 26 -3.97 8.49 16.46
N ARG A 27 -3.18 9.52 16.74
CA ARG A 27 -3.34 10.84 16.12
C ARG A 27 -2.78 10.91 14.72
N THR A 28 -1.69 10.18 14.47
CA THR A 28 -0.94 10.19 13.22
C THR A 28 -1.06 8.86 12.48
N PRO A 29 -0.93 8.82 11.14
CA PRO A 29 -1.03 7.58 10.35
C PRO A 29 0.00 6.52 10.76
N ASP A 30 1.27 6.94 11.00
CA ASP A 30 2.36 6.08 11.47
C ASP A 30 1.97 5.34 12.76
N ARG A 31 1.45 6.07 13.75
CA ARG A 31 1.03 5.47 15.02
C ARG A 31 -0.15 4.52 14.86
N ARG A 32 -1.07 4.79 13.93
CA ARG A 32 -2.19 3.88 13.63
C ARG A 32 -1.70 2.59 13.00
N HIS A 33 -0.79 2.67 12.04
CA HIS A 33 -0.18 1.49 11.43
C HIS A 33 0.59 0.66 12.46
N GLU A 34 1.38 1.32 13.31
CA GLU A 34 2.15 0.67 14.37
C GLU A 34 1.25 -0.15 15.30
N ILE A 35 0.22 0.48 15.89
CA ILE A 35 -0.71 -0.18 16.82
C ILE A 35 -1.48 -1.31 16.14
N GLY A 36 -1.95 -1.10 14.90
CA GLY A 36 -2.66 -2.15 14.15
C GLY A 36 -1.79 -3.37 13.89
N CYS A 37 -0.54 -3.16 13.51
CA CYS A 37 0.43 -4.22 13.26
C CYS A 37 0.85 -4.93 14.57
N GLU A 38 1.06 -4.19 15.66
CA GLU A 38 1.30 -4.77 16.99
C GLU A 38 0.18 -5.73 17.39
N SER A 39 -1.06 -5.28 17.29
CA SER A 39 -2.24 -6.09 17.62
C SER A 39 -2.37 -7.35 16.74
N ALA A 40 -2.04 -7.23 15.46
CA ALA A 40 -2.04 -8.38 14.54
C ALA A 40 -0.95 -9.40 14.91
N LEU A 41 0.26 -8.94 15.23
CA LEU A 41 1.35 -9.81 15.68
C LEU A 41 1.03 -10.50 17.01
N GLU A 42 0.44 -9.80 17.97
CA GLU A 42 0.00 -10.36 19.26
C GLU A 42 -1.09 -11.43 19.07
N TRP A 43 -1.95 -11.26 18.07
CA TRP A 43 -2.94 -12.29 17.71
C TRP A 43 -2.32 -13.51 17.03
N GLY A 44 -1.09 -13.39 16.53
CA GLY A 44 -0.40 -14.48 15.80
C GLY A 44 -0.68 -14.50 14.31
N ALA A 45 -0.98 -13.34 13.71
CA ALA A 45 -1.20 -13.23 12.27
C ALA A 45 0.03 -13.72 11.49
N SER A 46 -0.18 -14.53 10.45
CA SER A 46 0.84 -14.92 9.47
C SER A 46 1.05 -13.82 8.42
N HIS A 47 -0.02 -13.11 8.09
CA HIS A 47 -0.02 -12.01 7.12
C HIS A 47 -0.80 -10.83 7.68
N ILE A 48 -0.42 -9.64 7.27
CA ILE A 48 -1.08 -8.38 7.65
C ILE A 48 -1.50 -7.64 6.38
N LEU A 49 -2.78 -7.32 6.29
CA LEU A 49 -3.33 -6.44 5.26
C LEU A 49 -3.65 -5.08 5.87
N ILE A 50 -2.94 -4.06 5.43
CA ILE A 50 -3.27 -2.65 5.73
C ILE A 50 -4.34 -2.19 4.75
N LEU A 51 -5.38 -1.55 5.26
CA LEU A 51 -6.44 -0.91 4.49
C LEU A 51 -6.64 0.53 4.96
N GLY A 52 -6.63 1.48 4.04
CA GLY A 52 -6.87 2.89 4.33
C GLY A 52 -8.34 3.15 4.73
N GLY A 53 -8.55 3.94 5.77
CA GLY A 53 -9.90 4.29 6.25
C GLY A 53 -10.64 5.33 5.39
N ASP A 54 -10.05 5.75 4.29
CA ASP A 54 -10.56 6.75 3.34
C ASP A 54 -10.47 6.27 1.88
N GLN A 55 -10.56 4.97 1.69
CA GLN A 55 -10.51 4.31 0.39
C GLN A 55 -11.80 3.55 0.12
N VAL A 56 -12.09 3.32 -1.16
CA VAL A 56 -13.21 2.51 -1.63
C VAL A 56 -12.64 1.31 -2.38
N TYR A 57 -13.15 0.14 -2.06
CA TYR A 57 -12.72 -1.15 -2.59
C TYR A 57 -13.83 -1.74 -3.47
N PRO A 58 -13.91 -1.34 -4.75
CA PRO A 58 -14.97 -1.81 -5.64
C PRO A 58 -14.76 -3.26 -6.12
N ASP A 59 -13.58 -3.80 -5.93
CA ASP A 59 -13.17 -5.12 -6.36
C ASP A 59 -13.36 -6.10 -5.19
N GLU A 60 -14.49 -6.81 -5.17
CA GLU A 60 -14.88 -7.68 -4.04
C GLU A 60 -13.88 -8.81 -3.79
N ASP A 61 -13.20 -9.30 -4.83
CA ASP A 61 -12.19 -10.36 -4.76
C ASP A 61 -10.75 -9.83 -4.56
N MET A 62 -10.59 -8.53 -4.24
CA MET A 62 -9.28 -7.88 -4.06
C MET A 62 -8.37 -8.64 -3.09
N ILE A 63 -8.88 -9.02 -1.91
CA ILE A 63 -8.09 -9.73 -0.90
C ILE A 63 -7.64 -11.08 -1.45
N LYS A 64 -8.52 -11.82 -2.12
CA LYS A 64 -8.22 -13.10 -2.75
C LYS A 64 -7.12 -12.97 -3.81
N LYS A 65 -7.18 -11.94 -4.65
CA LYS A 65 -6.12 -11.63 -5.64
C LYS A 65 -4.78 -11.35 -4.96
N MET A 66 -4.76 -10.53 -3.92
CA MET A 66 -3.53 -10.22 -3.18
C MET A 66 -2.97 -11.47 -2.49
N VAL A 67 -3.82 -12.28 -1.87
CA VAL A 67 -3.43 -13.53 -1.22
C VAL A 67 -2.85 -14.52 -2.24
N ALA A 68 -3.38 -14.60 -3.45
CA ALA A 68 -2.85 -15.46 -4.50
C ALA A 68 -1.38 -15.14 -4.85
N TRP A 69 -0.95 -13.88 -4.74
CA TRP A 69 0.45 -13.50 -4.96
C TRP A 69 1.39 -13.88 -3.82
N VAL A 70 0.93 -13.89 -2.58
CA VAL A 70 1.76 -14.19 -1.40
C VAL A 70 1.70 -15.66 -0.99
N SER A 71 0.66 -16.38 -1.39
CA SER A 71 0.49 -17.80 -1.12
C SER A 71 1.27 -18.66 -2.12
N TYR A 72 1.62 -19.86 -1.70
CA TYR A 72 2.22 -20.87 -2.57
C TYR A 72 1.66 -22.26 -2.22
N THR A 73 1.50 -23.12 -3.22
CA THR A 73 0.98 -24.48 -3.07
C THR A 73 1.99 -25.55 -3.46
N ASP A 74 3.04 -25.17 -4.19
CA ASP A 74 4.09 -26.04 -4.69
C ASP A 74 5.44 -25.28 -4.78
N LEU A 75 6.50 -26.00 -5.15
CA LEU A 75 7.86 -25.42 -5.23
C LEU A 75 7.97 -24.27 -6.23
N GLU A 76 7.29 -24.37 -7.37
CA GLU A 76 7.33 -23.32 -8.41
C GLU A 76 6.63 -22.06 -7.91
N SER A 77 5.45 -22.22 -7.31
CA SER A 77 4.72 -21.11 -6.67
C SER A 77 5.55 -20.47 -5.56
N TRP A 78 6.25 -21.28 -4.75
CA TRP A 78 7.10 -20.79 -3.68
C TRP A 78 8.24 -19.89 -4.21
N MET A 79 8.91 -20.27 -5.30
CA MET A 79 9.97 -19.46 -5.91
C MET A 79 9.45 -18.12 -6.48
N ASN A 80 8.20 -18.10 -6.91
CA ASN A 80 7.55 -16.92 -7.49
C ASN A 80 6.73 -16.11 -6.47
N ARG A 81 6.65 -16.55 -5.23
CA ARG A 81 5.91 -15.88 -4.15
C ARG A 81 6.38 -14.45 -3.93
N LYS A 82 5.43 -13.56 -3.72
CA LYS A 82 5.66 -12.16 -3.37
C LYS A 82 5.51 -11.98 -1.86
N GLN A 83 6.52 -11.47 -1.20
CA GLN A 83 6.47 -11.24 0.25
C GLN A 83 5.62 -10.04 0.62
N VAL A 84 5.60 -9.04 -0.25
CA VAL A 84 4.85 -7.79 -0.06
C VAL A 84 4.13 -7.46 -1.35
N VAL A 85 2.82 -7.31 -1.28
CA VAL A 85 1.97 -6.94 -2.42
C VAL A 85 1.14 -5.72 -2.05
N ASN A 86 1.13 -4.76 -2.95
CA ASN A 86 0.36 -3.54 -2.86
C ASN A 86 -0.52 -3.39 -4.11
N CYS A 87 -1.33 -2.36 -4.19
CA CYS A 87 -2.04 -1.97 -5.40
C CYS A 87 -1.96 -0.45 -5.63
N LEU A 88 -2.35 -0.01 -6.81
CA LEU A 88 -2.34 1.41 -7.16
C LEU A 88 -3.44 2.15 -6.42
N VAL A 89 -3.06 2.99 -5.47
CA VAL A 89 -3.96 3.90 -4.76
C VAL A 89 -3.76 5.32 -5.29
N PRO A 90 -4.80 5.99 -5.79
CA PRO A 90 -4.71 7.37 -6.26
C PRO A 90 -4.30 8.34 -5.15
N ILE A 91 -3.43 9.31 -5.45
CA ILE A 91 -3.10 10.40 -4.51
C ILE A 91 -4.27 11.38 -4.42
N ARG A 92 -4.62 11.80 -3.20
CA ARG A 92 -5.51 12.93 -3.00
C ARG A 92 -4.75 14.24 -3.16
N GLY A 93 -5.28 15.12 -4.00
CA GLY A 93 -4.83 16.51 -4.09
C GLY A 93 -3.72 16.77 -5.08
N HIS A 94 -3.59 18.05 -5.35
CA HIS A 94 -2.64 18.62 -6.29
C HIS A 94 -1.33 18.88 -5.57
N ARG A 95 -0.21 18.40 -6.08
CA ARG A 95 1.10 18.82 -5.58
C ARG A 95 1.49 20.12 -6.30
N PRO A 96 1.69 21.24 -5.57
CA PRO A 96 2.17 22.46 -6.18
C PRO A 96 3.45 22.20 -6.99
N GLY A 97 3.49 22.67 -8.24
CA GLY A 97 4.67 22.56 -9.10
C GLY A 97 4.75 21.32 -10.01
N GLN A 98 3.81 20.40 -9.93
CA GLN A 98 3.79 19.21 -10.79
C GLN A 98 2.86 19.30 -12.01
N GLY A 99 2.68 20.47 -12.58
CA GLY A 99 1.89 20.65 -13.82
C GLY A 99 0.41 20.27 -13.66
N THR A 100 -0.27 20.09 -14.79
CA THR A 100 -1.72 19.87 -14.89
C THR A 100 -2.15 18.39 -14.70
N ARG A 101 -1.32 17.51 -14.17
CA ARG A 101 -1.71 16.12 -13.92
C ARG A 101 -2.37 16.02 -12.54
N PRO A 102 -3.70 16.02 -12.45
CA PRO A 102 -4.43 16.01 -11.17
C PRO A 102 -4.35 14.66 -10.44
N PHE A 103 -3.86 13.64 -11.11
CA PHE A 103 -3.78 12.27 -10.61
C PHE A 103 -2.41 11.68 -10.86
N GLN A 104 -1.76 11.22 -9.80
CA GLN A 104 -0.65 10.29 -9.90
C GLN A 104 -0.94 9.08 -9.02
N PRO A 105 -0.82 7.86 -9.54
CA PRO A 105 -0.78 6.68 -8.70
C PRO A 105 0.45 6.79 -7.77
N ILE A 106 0.32 6.36 -6.53
CA ILE A 106 1.46 6.24 -5.63
C ILE A 106 2.13 4.90 -5.93
N GLY A 107 2.89 4.82 -6.98
CA GLY A 107 3.73 3.67 -7.29
C GLY A 107 4.78 4.10 -8.30
N MET A 108 6.04 3.90 -7.97
CA MET A 108 7.17 4.18 -8.84
C MET A 108 8.07 2.95 -8.90
N MET A 109 8.55 2.64 -10.08
CA MET A 109 9.67 1.74 -10.30
C MET A 109 10.91 2.55 -10.69
N ILE A 110 12.08 1.96 -10.56
CA ILE A 110 13.31 2.53 -11.07
C ILE A 110 13.61 1.84 -12.41
N ASP A 111 13.76 2.64 -13.45
CA ASP A 111 14.28 2.17 -14.71
C ASP A 111 15.76 1.78 -14.53
N THR A 112 16.09 0.53 -14.80
CA THR A 112 17.44 -0.01 -14.58
C THR A 112 18.48 0.57 -15.52
N ASP A 113 18.06 1.09 -16.68
CA ASP A 113 18.96 1.61 -17.70
C ASP A 113 19.27 3.09 -17.47
N THR A 114 18.25 3.87 -17.06
CA THR A 114 18.38 5.32 -16.86
C THR A 114 18.50 5.74 -15.42
N ASN A 115 18.20 4.86 -14.48
CA ASN A 115 18.07 5.13 -13.01
C ASN A 115 17.02 6.22 -12.70
N GLU A 116 16.03 6.40 -13.56
CA GLU A 116 14.93 7.34 -13.38
C GLU A 116 13.74 6.67 -12.71
N GLN A 117 12.98 7.45 -11.95
CA GLN A 117 11.72 6.99 -11.38
C GLN A 117 10.60 7.08 -12.43
N ILE A 118 10.00 5.94 -12.74
CA ILE A 118 8.90 5.82 -13.68
C ILE A 118 7.61 5.50 -12.91
N PRO A 119 6.52 6.27 -13.11
CA PRO A 119 5.22 5.95 -12.53
C PRO A 119 4.72 4.58 -13.02
N ILE A 120 4.25 3.75 -12.09
CA ILE A 120 3.62 2.48 -12.43
C ILE A 120 2.24 2.74 -13.00
N THR A 121 1.94 2.10 -14.13
CA THR A 121 0.66 2.18 -14.82
C THR A 121 0.09 0.79 -15.08
N ARG A 122 -1.21 0.71 -15.41
CA ARG A 122 -1.92 -0.56 -15.58
C ARG A 122 -1.47 -1.37 -16.79
N ASP A 123 -0.90 -0.73 -17.80
CA ASP A 123 -0.40 -1.35 -19.03
C ASP A 123 0.99 -2.01 -18.86
N MET A 124 1.65 -1.83 -17.73
CA MET A 124 2.94 -2.46 -17.43
C MET A 124 2.86 -3.95 -17.09
N GLY A 125 1.64 -4.52 -17.11
CA GLY A 125 1.39 -5.92 -16.76
C GLY A 125 0.70 -6.07 -15.40
N PRO A 126 0.23 -7.28 -15.05
CA PRO A 126 -0.65 -7.49 -13.88
C PRO A 126 0.07 -7.30 -12.54
N ILE A 127 1.38 -7.53 -12.49
CA ILE A 127 2.20 -7.39 -11.29
C ILE A 127 3.52 -6.75 -11.65
N VAL A 128 3.90 -5.68 -10.98
CA VAL A 128 5.11 -4.89 -11.26
C VAL A 128 5.91 -4.72 -9.97
N LYS A 129 7.22 -4.94 -10.04
CA LYS A 129 8.12 -4.64 -8.93
C LYS A 129 8.14 -3.12 -8.70
N THR A 130 8.06 -2.67 -7.44
CA THR A 130 8.03 -1.26 -7.10
C THR A 130 9.09 -0.90 -6.06
N GLU A 131 9.69 0.27 -6.22
CA GLU A 131 10.65 0.81 -5.27
C GLU A 131 10.02 1.87 -4.34
N VAL A 132 8.95 2.51 -4.79
CA VAL A 132 8.23 3.53 -4.03
C VAL A 132 6.74 3.31 -4.18
N ILE A 133 6.04 3.07 -3.09
CA ILE A 133 4.59 2.95 -3.08
C ILE A 133 4.04 3.34 -1.70
N GLY A 134 2.79 3.82 -1.65
CA GLY A 134 2.11 4.13 -0.39
C GLY A 134 1.57 2.87 0.30
N THR A 135 1.31 2.95 1.58
CA THR A 135 0.78 1.84 2.40
C THR A 135 -0.75 1.81 2.48
N GLY A 136 -1.45 2.51 1.59
CA GLY A 136 -2.91 2.60 1.63
C GLY A 136 -3.63 1.27 1.50
N VAL A 137 -3.11 0.36 0.65
CA VAL A 137 -3.50 -1.06 0.57
C VAL A 137 -2.22 -1.86 0.41
N MET A 138 -1.86 -2.65 1.42
CA MET A 138 -0.63 -3.42 1.40
C MET A 138 -0.78 -4.72 2.19
N LEU A 139 -0.54 -5.85 1.54
CA LEU A 139 -0.49 -7.18 2.14
C LEU A 139 0.98 -7.63 2.26
N PHE A 140 1.38 -8.10 3.44
CA PHE A 140 2.73 -8.59 3.67
C PHE A 140 2.78 -9.67 4.74
N GLU A 141 3.85 -10.46 4.73
CA GLU A 141 4.13 -11.45 5.76
C GLU A 141 4.45 -10.78 7.10
N ALA A 142 3.76 -11.19 8.16
CA ALA A 142 3.92 -10.60 9.49
C ALA A 142 5.35 -10.73 10.06
N ASP A 143 6.08 -11.80 9.69
CA ASP A 143 7.44 -12.04 10.14
C ASP A 143 8.45 -11.00 9.65
N ILE A 144 8.15 -10.27 8.58
CA ILE A 144 8.97 -9.15 8.12
C ILE A 144 9.10 -8.09 9.23
N LEU A 145 8.02 -7.80 9.95
CA LEU A 145 8.06 -6.81 11.04
C LEU A 145 8.95 -7.25 12.20
N LYS A 146 9.05 -8.56 12.46
CA LYS A 146 9.94 -9.10 13.51
C LYS A 146 11.41 -8.89 13.19
N SER A 147 11.74 -8.72 11.90
CA SER A 147 13.11 -8.45 11.43
C SER A 147 13.45 -6.97 11.38
N MET A 148 12.50 -6.09 11.74
CA MET A 148 12.67 -4.64 11.71
C MET A 148 12.68 -4.06 13.12
N GLU A 149 13.60 -3.10 13.37
CA GLU A 149 13.53 -2.30 14.60
C GLU A 149 12.31 -1.36 14.56
N LYS A 150 11.69 -1.16 15.73
CA LYS A 150 10.64 -0.15 15.91
C LYS A 150 11.23 1.26 16.00
N PRO A 151 10.47 2.30 15.62
CA PRO A 151 9.14 2.21 15.02
C PRO A 151 9.23 1.68 13.59
N TRP A 152 8.28 0.81 13.19
CA TRP A 152 8.21 0.29 11.81
C TRP A 152 7.81 1.37 10.83
N PHE A 153 6.86 2.19 11.23
CA PHE A 153 6.37 3.34 10.48
C PHE A 153 6.84 4.63 11.15
N GLY A 154 7.38 5.55 10.38
CA GLY A 154 7.82 6.84 10.90
C GLY A 154 8.34 7.73 9.79
N ASP A 155 8.08 9.02 9.91
CA ASP A 155 8.64 10.01 9.00
C ASP A 155 10.14 10.15 9.20
N GLN A 156 10.87 10.34 8.10
CA GLN A 156 12.26 10.79 8.17
C GLN A 156 12.29 12.32 8.02
N PHE A 157 12.94 12.98 8.97
CA PHE A 157 13.10 14.42 8.94
C PHE A 157 14.43 14.84 8.32
N MET A 158 14.48 16.05 7.76
CA MET A 158 15.72 16.67 7.35
C MET A 158 16.56 16.97 8.60
N PRO A 159 17.86 16.69 8.60
CA PRO A 159 18.73 16.95 9.75
C PRO A 159 18.60 18.39 10.27
N GLY A 160 18.39 18.52 11.59
CA GLY A 160 18.27 19.83 12.25
C GLY A 160 16.98 20.62 11.98
N THR A 161 15.96 19.98 11.36
CA THR A 161 14.69 20.63 11.05
C THR A 161 13.50 19.74 11.44
N ASN A 162 12.28 20.35 11.42
CA ASN A 162 11.01 19.62 11.55
C ASN A 162 10.39 19.32 10.17
N SER A 163 11.12 19.55 9.08
CA SER A 163 10.62 19.26 7.73
C SER A 163 10.76 17.79 7.41
N VAL A 164 9.66 17.16 6.99
CA VAL A 164 9.65 15.77 6.58
C VAL A 164 10.42 15.62 5.25
N ARG A 165 11.42 14.75 5.23
CA ARG A 165 12.18 14.38 4.05
C ARG A 165 11.52 13.22 3.31
N VAL A 166 11.13 12.19 4.07
CA VAL A 166 10.47 10.98 3.55
C VAL A 166 9.28 10.68 4.44
N MET A 167 8.11 10.56 3.84
CA MET A 167 6.88 10.22 4.55
C MET A 167 6.92 8.77 5.04
N GLN A 168 6.17 8.49 6.09
CA GLN A 168 6.18 7.22 6.82
C GLN A 168 5.90 5.99 5.94
N ASP A 169 5.03 6.10 4.95
CA ASP A 169 4.69 5.03 4.01
C ASP A 169 5.86 4.70 3.08
N VAL A 170 6.46 5.71 2.47
CA VAL A 170 7.65 5.53 1.62
C VAL A 170 8.85 5.04 2.45
N ASN A 171 9.01 5.55 3.68
CA ASN A 171 10.05 5.10 4.58
C ASN A 171 9.90 3.61 4.94
N PHE A 172 8.68 3.15 5.18
CA PHE A 172 8.40 1.74 5.43
C PHE A 172 8.82 0.86 4.25
N VAL A 173 8.45 1.25 3.02
CA VAL A 173 8.86 0.54 1.80
C VAL A 173 10.37 0.54 1.62
N ASN A 174 11.05 1.65 1.86
CA ASN A 174 12.52 1.72 1.82
C ASN A 174 13.16 0.74 2.81
N ARG A 175 12.59 0.62 4.00
CA ARG A 175 13.09 -0.33 5.01
C ARG A 175 12.85 -1.78 4.61
N LEU A 176 11.71 -2.10 3.99
CA LEU A 176 11.45 -3.42 3.40
C LEU A 176 12.50 -3.77 2.35
N ASN A 177 12.76 -2.84 1.42
CA ASN A 177 13.77 -3.03 0.37
C ASN A 177 15.19 -3.22 0.97
N ASN A 178 15.54 -2.48 2.03
CA ASN A 178 16.84 -2.63 2.72
C ASN A 178 17.00 -4.00 3.41
N LEU A 179 15.89 -4.65 3.80
CA LEU A 179 15.90 -6.02 4.30
C LEU A 179 15.93 -7.07 3.17
N GLY A 180 15.91 -6.65 1.92
CA GLY A 180 15.86 -7.53 0.76
C GLY A 180 14.46 -8.04 0.43
N ALA A 181 13.43 -7.59 1.13
CA ALA A 181 12.05 -7.89 0.79
C ALA A 181 11.63 -7.13 -0.47
N GLN A 182 11.20 -7.87 -1.48
CA GLN A 182 10.74 -7.26 -2.73
C GLN A 182 9.29 -6.82 -2.60
N VAL A 183 9.03 -5.56 -2.89
CA VAL A 183 7.68 -4.99 -2.92
C VAL A 183 7.13 -5.01 -4.34
N TRP A 184 5.91 -5.49 -4.49
CA TRP A 184 5.23 -5.65 -5.77
C TRP A 184 3.90 -4.89 -5.76
N CYS A 185 3.50 -4.41 -6.93
CA CYS A 185 2.24 -3.72 -7.14
C CYS A 185 1.36 -4.53 -8.09
N ASP A 186 0.19 -4.97 -7.61
CA ASP A 186 -0.86 -5.47 -8.50
C ASP A 186 -1.54 -4.27 -9.17
N THR A 187 -1.36 -4.15 -10.47
CA THR A 187 -1.86 -3.01 -11.24
C THR A 187 -3.31 -3.16 -11.65
N GLN A 188 -3.89 -4.36 -11.50
CA GLN A 188 -5.25 -4.67 -11.94
C GLN A 188 -6.29 -4.41 -10.85
N ILE A 189 -5.89 -4.40 -9.58
CA ILE A 189 -6.77 -4.08 -8.47
C ILE A 189 -7.16 -2.61 -8.52
N ILE A 190 -8.47 -2.36 -8.46
CA ILE A 190 -9.03 -1.01 -8.47
C ILE A 190 -9.28 -0.56 -7.04
N VAL A 191 -8.67 0.56 -6.65
CA VAL A 191 -8.94 1.26 -5.40
C VAL A 191 -9.25 2.72 -5.73
N LYS A 192 -10.23 3.28 -5.05
CA LYS A 192 -10.55 4.71 -5.16
C LYS A 192 -10.24 5.40 -3.84
N HIS A 193 -9.84 6.65 -3.89
CA HIS A 193 -9.50 7.43 -2.71
C HIS A 193 -10.59 8.48 -2.45
N LEU A 194 -11.16 8.49 -1.25
CA LEU A 194 -12.16 9.46 -0.84
C LEU A 194 -11.51 10.79 -0.48
N GLY A 195 -12.11 11.85 -0.96
CA GLY A 195 -11.75 13.23 -0.66
C GLY A 195 -13.00 14.09 -0.72
N VAL A 196 -12.87 15.33 -1.14
CA VAL A 196 -14.04 16.17 -1.53
C VAL A 196 -14.75 15.54 -2.73
N LEU A 197 -13.98 14.85 -3.57
CA LEU A 197 -14.46 14.03 -4.68
C LEU A 197 -13.90 12.62 -4.53
N GLU A 198 -14.62 11.62 -5.02
CA GLU A 198 -14.10 10.28 -5.21
C GLU A 198 -13.09 10.32 -6.36
N ILE A 199 -11.85 9.91 -6.10
CA ILE A 199 -10.75 9.96 -7.05
C ILE A 199 -10.41 8.53 -7.46
N ASP A 200 -10.48 8.26 -8.75
CA ASP A 200 -10.06 7.01 -9.38
C ASP A 200 -9.17 7.29 -10.61
N ASP A 201 -8.77 6.27 -11.31
CA ASP A 201 -7.95 6.38 -12.52
C ASP A 201 -8.66 7.08 -13.69
N SER A 202 -10.01 7.17 -13.67
CA SER A 202 -10.78 7.95 -14.65
C SER A 202 -10.80 9.45 -14.37
N PHE A 203 -10.37 9.87 -13.17
CA PHE A 203 -10.39 11.29 -12.77
C PHE A 203 -9.56 12.16 -13.71
N GLN A 204 -8.44 11.66 -14.18
CA GLN A 204 -7.58 12.34 -15.14
C GLN A 204 -8.30 12.65 -16.46
N GLN A 205 -9.18 11.74 -16.92
CA GLN A 205 -9.92 11.90 -18.18
C GLN A 205 -10.97 13.00 -18.13
N ARG A 206 -11.37 13.43 -16.92
CA ARG A 206 -12.39 14.49 -16.74
C ARG A 206 -11.81 15.90 -16.86
N PHE A 207 -10.49 16.04 -16.92
CA PHE A 207 -9.76 17.31 -16.92
C PHE A 207 -8.85 17.47 -18.14
N ILE A 208 -8.92 16.56 -19.10
CA ILE A 208 -8.32 16.64 -20.44
C ILE A 208 -9.44 17.00 -21.42
#